data_e07bd9a5cdd5beb6e97fc58d9c925eeb
#
_entry.id   e07bd9a5cdd5beb6e97fc58d9c925eeb
#
_cell.length_a   1.000
_cell.length_b   1.000
_cell.length_c   1.000
_cell.angle_alpha   90.00
_cell.angle_beta   90.00
_cell.angle_gamma   90.00
#
_symmetry.space_group_name_H-M   'P 1'
#
loop_
_entity.id
_entity.type
_entity.pdbx_description
1 polymer ?
#
loop_
_entity_poly.entity_id
_entity_poly.type
_entity_poly.pdbx_seq_one_letter_code
_entity_poly.pdbx_strand_id
1 'polypeptide(L)'
;MISIDIYAEKSLTISNLPLTIKDNDLIIGRCLNISYISYLYFSLPPVPANTIENASLVLFKTGTFLNCLKTKEAIAIHPLLDYFSSRTNMLNRPKYDPALTQGDITEGTVSTEIDLTAIVNSWAKGQLVNKGIVLSKEEQQYFGFSRYGSAYTKDPTLKPVLRIVCKESPLPFL
;
A
#
# COMPACT_ATOMS: atom_id res chain seq x y z
N MET A 1 17.58 -1.59 -17.73
CA MET A 1 16.46 -1.49 -16.75
C MET A 1 16.77 -0.39 -15.78
N ILE A 2 15.81 0.47 -15.51
CA ILE A 2 15.92 1.58 -14.55
C ILE A 2 14.94 1.29 -13.43
N SER A 3 15.37 1.36 -12.18
CA SER A 3 14.52 1.24 -11.00
C SER A 3 14.34 2.62 -10.37
N ILE A 4 13.09 2.96 -10.05
CA ILE A 4 12.69 4.21 -9.41
C ILE A 4 12.02 3.85 -8.09
N ASP A 5 12.58 4.30 -6.97
CA ASP A 5 11.99 4.14 -5.66
C ASP A 5 11.27 5.44 -5.23
N ILE A 6 9.99 5.34 -4.97
CA ILE A 6 9.11 6.45 -4.57
C ILE A 6 8.61 6.19 -3.16
N TYR A 7 8.97 7.06 -2.23
CA TYR A 7 8.53 6.96 -0.84
C TYR A 7 7.09 7.44 -0.68
N ALA A 8 6.36 6.82 0.24
CA ALA A 8 5.02 7.26 0.58
C ALA A 8 5.05 8.71 1.09
N GLU A 9 4.22 9.56 0.49
CA GLU A 9 4.07 10.97 0.83
C GLU A 9 3.05 11.16 1.95
N LYS A 10 1.96 10.37 1.91
CA LYS A 10 0.89 10.41 2.90
C LYS A 10 0.49 9.01 3.32
N SER A 11 0.14 8.88 4.58
CA SER A 11 -0.42 7.64 5.13
C SER A 11 -1.44 7.95 6.22
N LEU A 12 -2.37 7.02 6.43
CA LEU A 12 -3.36 7.08 7.48
C LEU A 12 -3.77 5.67 7.86
N THR A 13 -3.91 5.40 9.15
CA THR A 13 -4.58 4.19 9.64
C THR A 13 -5.85 4.61 10.39
N ILE A 14 -6.96 3.96 10.08
CA ILE A 14 -8.23 4.13 10.79
C ILE A 14 -8.66 2.81 11.43
N SER A 15 -9.50 2.90 12.45
CA SER A 15 -10.09 1.74 13.11
C SER A 15 -11.60 1.93 13.29
N ASN A 16 -12.31 0.80 13.45
CA ASN A 16 -13.74 0.81 13.72
C ASN A 16 -14.11 1.30 15.14
N LEU A 17 -13.11 1.40 16.03
CA LEU A 17 -13.27 2.02 17.34
C LEU A 17 -12.53 3.38 17.36
N PRO A 18 -12.96 4.34 18.17
CA PRO A 18 -12.33 5.66 18.29
C PRO A 18 -11.01 5.56 19.09
N LEU A 19 -10.01 4.92 18.49
CA LEU A 19 -8.68 4.78 19.08
C LEU A 19 -7.74 5.83 18.53
N THR A 20 -6.88 6.35 19.38
CA THR A 20 -5.75 7.18 18.95
C THR A 20 -4.67 6.27 18.36
N ILE A 21 -4.56 6.28 17.04
CA ILE A 21 -3.51 5.56 16.32
C ILE A 21 -2.36 6.53 16.10
N LYS A 22 -1.14 6.08 16.41
CA LYS A 22 0.06 6.90 16.18
C LYS A 22 0.33 6.99 14.67
N ASP A 23 0.61 8.18 14.17
CA ASP A 23 0.88 8.43 12.75
C ASP A 23 2.12 7.70 12.22
N ASN A 24 3.00 7.22 13.12
CA ASN A 24 4.25 6.55 12.77
C ASN A 24 4.06 5.12 12.23
N ASP A 25 2.88 4.53 12.42
CA ASP A 25 2.61 3.14 12.08
C ASP A 25 1.48 3.02 11.07
N LEU A 26 1.65 2.10 10.12
CA LEU A 26 0.56 1.51 9.37
C LEU A 26 0.14 0.22 10.06
N ILE A 27 -1.15 0.08 10.34
CA ILE A 27 -1.69 -1.12 10.97
C ILE A 27 -2.74 -1.73 10.03
N ILE A 28 -2.58 -3.00 9.72
CA ILE A 28 -3.48 -3.72 8.81
C ILE A 28 -3.93 -5.01 9.51
N GLY A 29 -5.23 -5.23 9.56
CA GLY A 29 -5.79 -6.46 10.11
C GLY A 29 -6.77 -6.26 11.25
N ARG A 30 -6.89 -7.26 12.12
CA ARG A 30 -7.89 -7.28 13.18
C ARG A 30 -7.31 -7.81 14.48
N CYS A 31 -7.67 -7.18 15.58
CA CYS A 31 -7.37 -7.66 16.94
C CYS A 31 -8.65 -7.61 17.77
N LEU A 32 -9.13 -8.77 18.21
CA LEU A 32 -10.42 -8.87 18.89
C LEU A 32 -11.55 -8.24 18.04
N ASN A 33 -12.19 -7.20 18.58
CA ASN A 33 -13.26 -6.45 17.90
C ASN A 33 -12.78 -5.23 17.13
N ILE A 34 -11.45 -5.01 17.05
CA ILE A 34 -10.87 -3.84 16.41
C ILE A 34 -10.36 -4.24 15.03
N SER A 35 -10.87 -3.56 14.01
CA SER A 35 -10.40 -3.70 12.62
C SER A 35 -9.64 -2.45 12.22
N TYR A 36 -8.50 -2.65 11.55
CA TYR A 36 -7.61 -1.59 11.07
C TYR A 36 -7.57 -1.61 9.55
N ILE A 37 -7.69 -0.42 8.96
CA ILE A 37 -7.55 -0.17 7.53
C ILE A 37 -6.52 0.93 7.37
N SER A 38 -5.59 0.76 6.46
CA SER A 38 -4.56 1.75 6.18
C SER A 38 -4.67 2.29 4.75
N TYR A 39 -4.25 3.53 4.58
CA TYR A 39 -4.21 4.25 3.30
C TYR A 39 -2.80 4.73 3.04
N LEU A 40 -2.38 4.70 1.78
CA LEU A 40 -1.10 5.21 1.30
C LEU A 40 -1.30 6.05 0.04
N TYR A 41 -0.48 7.09 -0.09
CA TYR A 41 -0.39 7.88 -1.31
C TYR A 41 1.07 8.08 -1.71
N PHE A 42 1.33 7.91 -3.00
CA PHE A 42 2.62 8.10 -3.65
C PHE A 42 2.47 9.11 -4.77
N SER A 43 3.30 10.14 -4.81
CA SER A 43 3.35 11.07 -5.95
C SER A 43 4.17 10.44 -7.07
N LEU A 44 3.51 10.00 -8.12
CA LEU A 44 4.19 9.36 -9.24
C LEU A 44 4.87 10.40 -10.13
N PRO A 45 6.15 10.23 -10.48
CA PRO A 45 6.74 11.01 -11.55
C PRO A 45 6.10 10.64 -12.90
N PRO A 46 6.20 11.47 -13.92
CA PRO A 46 5.74 11.13 -15.25
C PRO A 46 6.56 9.96 -15.81
N VAL A 47 6.00 8.77 -15.74
CA VAL A 47 6.59 7.55 -16.30
C VAL A 47 5.77 7.13 -17.51
N PRO A 48 6.40 6.91 -18.69
CA PRO A 48 5.68 6.42 -19.84
C PRO A 48 5.09 5.02 -19.56
N ALA A 49 3.79 4.87 -19.71
CA ALA A 49 3.07 3.65 -19.37
C ALA A 49 3.61 2.39 -20.04
N ASN A 50 4.11 2.52 -21.27
CA ASN A 50 4.64 1.40 -22.04
C ASN A 50 6.03 0.93 -21.57
N THR A 51 6.65 1.63 -20.64
CA THR A 51 7.98 1.28 -20.13
C THR A 51 7.93 0.54 -18.80
N ILE A 52 6.81 0.58 -18.08
CA ILE A 52 6.66 -0.10 -16.80
C ILE A 52 6.62 -1.61 -17.00
N GLU A 53 7.62 -2.31 -16.47
CA GLU A 53 7.74 -3.76 -16.50
C GLU A 53 7.17 -4.40 -15.23
N ASN A 54 7.49 -3.79 -14.08
CA ASN A 54 7.02 -4.22 -12.77
C ASN A 54 6.86 -3.01 -11.85
N ALA A 55 5.91 -3.08 -10.93
CA ALA A 55 5.77 -2.15 -9.83
C ALA A 55 5.43 -2.91 -8.56
N SER A 56 6.20 -2.71 -7.49
CA SER A 56 5.97 -3.36 -6.21
C SER A 56 5.91 -2.37 -5.06
N LEU A 57 5.00 -2.62 -4.12
CA LEU A 57 4.94 -1.94 -2.84
C LEU A 57 5.77 -2.72 -1.83
N VAL A 58 6.75 -2.07 -1.23
CA VAL A 58 7.56 -2.62 -0.15
C VAL A 58 7.15 -1.98 1.17
N LEU A 59 6.67 -2.81 2.10
CA LEU A 59 6.28 -2.43 3.44
C LEU A 59 7.27 -3.02 4.45
N PHE A 60 7.88 -2.19 5.29
CA PHE A 60 8.86 -2.62 6.29
C PHE A 60 8.18 -2.88 7.63
N LYS A 61 8.35 -4.08 8.17
CA LYS A 61 7.70 -4.52 9.41
C LYS A 61 8.29 -3.82 10.63
N THR A 62 7.43 -3.24 11.45
CA THR A 62 7.79 -2.67 12.77
C THR A 62 7.29 -3.53 13.92
N GLY A 63 6.39 -4.45 13.66
CA GLY A 63 5.86 -5.41 14.62
C GLY A 63 4.76 -6.25 14.01
N THR A 64 4.62 -7.47 14.48
CA THR A 64 3.55 -8.38 14.08
C THR A 64 2.93 -8.98 15.32
N PHE A 65 1.61 -8.85 15.44
CA PHE A 65 0.83 -9.61 16.40
C PHE A 65 0.12 -10.72 15.65
N LEU A 66 0.74 -11.88 15.60
CA LEU A 66 0.10 -13.11 15.14
C LEU A 66 -0.48 -13.84 16.34
N ASN A 67 -1.79 -13.90 16.41
CA ASN A 67 -2.43 -14.92 17.17
C ASN A 67 -2.68 -16.10 16.23
N CYS A 68 -1.79 -17.10 16.31
CA CYS A 68 -1.95 -18.47 15.84
C CYS A 68 -1.99 -18.74 14.34
N LEU A 69 -1.07 -19.63 13.97
CA LEU A 69 -1.00 -20.44 12.76
C LEU A 69 -0.54 -19.72 11.48
N LYS A 70 0.65 -20.07 11.11
CA LYS A 70 1.37 -19.95 9.82
C LYS A 70 0.48 -19.82 8.58
N THR A 71 -0.15 -18.68 8.39
CA THR A 71 -0.90 -18.40 7.19
C THR A 71 -0.32 -17.15 6.54
N LYS A 72 -0.14 -17.23 5.23
CA LYS A 72 0.29 -16.08 4.41
C LYS A 72 -0.53 -14.84 4.77
N GLU A 73 0.13 -13.69 4.86
CA GLU A 73 -0.58 -12.43 5.07
C GLU A 73 -1.56 -12.19 3.92
N ALA A 74 -2.84 -12.28 4.20
CA ALA A 74 -3.89 -11.96 3.24
C ALA A 74 -4.17 -10.45 3.27
N ILE A 75 -3.28 -9.66 2.67
CA ILE A 75 -3.50 -8.22 2.49
C ILE A 75 -4.24 -8.02 1.19
N ALA A 76 -5.36 -7.29 1.23
CA ALA A 76 -6.06 -6.82 0.07
C ALA A 76 -5.70 -5.35 -0.18
N ILE A 77 -5.34 -5.01 -1.41
CA ILE A 77 -5.01 -3.64 -1.82
C ILE A 77 -5.85 -3.26 -3.02
N HIS A 78 -6.48 -2.09 -2.94
CA HIS A 78 -7.26 -1.53 -4.04
C HIS A 78 -6.92 -0.06 -4.25
N PRO A 79 -6.94 0.45 -5.50
CA PRO A 79 -6.77 1.87 -5.78
C PRO A 79 -8.00 2.66 -5.34
N LEU A 80 -7.76 3.84 -4.83
CA LEU A 80 -8.80 4.75 -4.35
C LEU A 80 -9.47 5.50 -5.51
N LEU A 81 -10.80 5.67 -5.41
CA LEU A 81 -11.61 6.53 -6.27
C LEU A 81 -11.82 7.92 -5.68
N ASP A 82 -11.61 8.08 -4.37
CA ASP A 82 -11.69 9.34 -3.64
C ASP A 82 -10.43 9.57 -2.82
N TYR A 83 -10.06 10.83 -2.56
CA TYR A 83 -8.92 11.16 -1.71
C TYR A 83 -9.23 10.88 -0.24
N PHE A 84 -8.22 10.43 0.51
CA PHE A 84 -8.26 10.40 1.96
C PHE A 84 -7.58 11.62 2.58
N SER A 85 -7.93 11.92 3.81
CA SER A 85 -7.36 13.03 4.58
C SER A 85 -7.27 12.66 6.06
N SER A 86 -6.68 13.50 6.87
CA SER A 86 -6.64 13.33 8.34
C SER A 86 -8.03 13.28 9.00
N ARG A 87 -9.09 13.66 8.28
CA ARG A 87 -10.49 13.58 8.74
C ARG A 87 -11.20 12.30 8.31
N THR A 88 -10.53 11.45 7.54
CA THR A 88 -11.08 10.15 7.11
C THR A 88 -11.26 9.23 8.31
N ASN A 89 -12.41 8.61 8.40
CA ASN A 89 -12.79 7.66 9.45
C ASN A 89 -13.69 6.55 8.87
N MET A 90 -14.15 5.63 9.68
CA MET A 90 -14.94 4.48 9.21
C MET A 90 -16.29 4.85 8.59
N LEU A 91 -16.84 6.03 8.90
CA LEU A 91 -18.13 6.49 8.36
C LEU A 91 -18.01 7.18 7.02
N ASN A 92 -16.86 7.82 6.75
CA ASN A 92 -16.57 8.58 5.52
C ASN A 92 -15.41 8.00 4.72
N ARG A 93 -15.26 6.68 4.70
CA ARG A 93 -14.20 5.99 3.96
C ARG A 93 -14.23 6.35 2.48
N PRO A 94 -13.07 6.61 1.86
CA PRO A 94 -12.96 6.75 0.43
C PRO A 94 -13.45 5.49 -0.29
N LYS A 95 -14.11 5.68 -1.42
CA LYS A 95 -14.44 4.58 -2.33
C LYS A 95 -13.17 4.06 -2.99
N TYR A 96 -13.16 2.80 -3.34
CA TYR A 96 -12.06 2.14 -4.06
C TYR A 96 -12.60 1.31 -5.21
N ASP A 97 -11.74 0.98 -6.16
CA ASP A 97 -12.08 0.09 -7.27
C ASP A 97 -11.81 -1.37 -6.87
N PRO A 98 -12.84 -2.19 -6.66
CA PRO A 98 -12.67 -3.59 -6.28
C PRO A 98 -12.22 -4.47 -7.46
N ALA A 99 -12.36 -4.02 -8.70
CA ALA A 99 -11.97 -4.78 -9.89
C ALA A 99 -10.45 -4.78 -10.12
N LEU A 100 -9.75 -3.73 -9.65
CA LEU A 100 -8.31 -3.63 -9.67
C LEU A 100 -7.75 -4.04 -8.32
N THR A 101 -7.06 -5.18 -8.28
CA THR A 101 -6.41 -5.71 -7.08
C THR A 101 -4.90 -5.82 -7.30
N GLN A 102 -4.17 -5.99 -6.19
CA GLN A 102 -2.75 -6.31 -6.24
C GLN A 102 -2.53 -7.71 -6.87
N GLY A 103 -1.30 -7.92 -7.36
CA GLY A 103 -0.79 -9.23 -7.73
C GLY A 103 -0.26 -10.01 -6.53
N ASP A 104 0.80 -10.78 -6.77
CA ASP A 104 1.40 -11.67 -5.76
C ASP A 104 1.98 -10.91 -4.56
N ILE A 105 1.94 -11.57 -3.40
CA ILE A 105 2.52 -11.08 -2.15
C ILE A 105 3.70 -11.97 -1.78
N THR A 106 4.87 -11.36 -1.61
CA THR A 106 6.05 -12.02 -1.07
C THR A 106 6.30 -11.54 0.35
N GLU A 107 6.09 -12.43 1.31
CA GLU A 107 6.29 -12.15 2.72
C GLU A 107 7.71 -12.51 3.16
N GLY A 108 8.46 -11.52 3.61
CA GLY A 108 9.77 -11.70 4.25
C GLY A 108 9.72 -11.47 5.76
N THR A 109 10.83 -11.73 6.45
CA THR A 109 10.96 -11.49 7.89
C THR A 109 10.96 -10.01 8.26
N VAL A 110 11.53 -9.17 7.40
CA VAL A 110 11.74 -7.73 7.63
C VAL A 110 10.74 -6.88 6.84
N SER A 111 10.32 -7.36 5.68
CA SER A 111 9.43 -6.63 4.76
C SER A 111 8.43 -7.56 4.10
N THR A 112 7.35 -6.94 3.62
CA THR A 112 6.37 -7.57 2.74
C THR A 112 6.40 -6.82 1.42
N GLU A 113 6.56 -7.54 0.32
CA GLU A 113 6.55 -6.99 -1.03
C GLU A 113 5.26 -7.44 -1.75
N ILE A 114 4.58 -6.49 -2.40
CA ILE A 114 3.26 -6.70 -2.99
C ILE A 114 3.28 -6.17 -4.41
N ASP A 115 2.96 -7.00 -5.39
CA ASP A 115 2.87 -6.59 -6.79
C ASP A 115 1.69 -5.63 -7.02
N LEU A 116 2.00 -4.43 -7.48
CA LEU A 116 1.04 -3.38 -7.84
C LEU A 116 1.10 -3.02 -9.33
N THR A 117 1.70 -3.86 -10.16
CA THR A 117 1.94 -3.56 -11.58
C THR A 117 0.66 -3.17 -12.31
N ALA A 118 -0.45 -3.86 -12.09
CA ALA A 118 -1.73 -3.56 -12.73
C ALA A 118 -2.27 -2.19 -12.33
N ILE A 119 -2.19 -1.86 -11.03
CA ILE A 119 -2.66 -0.59 -10.47
C ILE A 119 -1.82 0.57 -11.02
N VAL A 120 -0.49 0.45 -10.95
CA VAL A 120 0.45 1.50 -11.39
C VAL A 120 0.35 1.73 -12.90
N ASN A 121 0.19 0.67 -13.69
CA ASN A 121 -0.06 0.78 -15.13
C ASN A 121 -1.37 1.51 -15.44
N SER A 122 -2.43 1.28 -14.67
CA SER A 122 -3.71 1.99 -14.82
C SER A 122 -3.55 3.49 -14.56
N TRP A 123 -2.78 3.86 -13.54
CA TRP A 123 -2.44 5.27 -13.27
C TRP A 123 -1.61 5.90 -14.38
N ALA A 124 -0.55 5.22 -14.81
CA ALA A 124 0.36 5.72 -15.85
C ALA A 124 -0.34 5.89 -17.22
N LYS A 125 -1.33 5.03 -17.53
CA LYS A 125 -2.15 5.14 -18.75
C LYS A 125 -3.27 6.19 -18.65
N GLY A 126 -3.45 6.81 -17.48
CA GLY A 126 -4.56 7.74 -17.25
C GLY A 126 -5.94 7.08 -17.23
N GLN A 127 -6.01 5.76 -17.12
CA GLN A 127 -7.27 5.01 -16.99
C GLN A 127 -7.91 5.25 -15.62
N LEU A 128 -7.09 5.50 -14.62
CA LEU A 128 -7.48 5.83 -13.27
C LEU A 128 -6.62 6.97 -12.73
N VAL A 129 -7.24 7.92 -12.06
CA VAL A 129 -6.51 8.99 -11.36
C VAL A 129 -5.87 8.43 -10.10
N ASN A 130 -4.58 8.66 -9.90
CA ASN A 130 -3.91 8.25 -8.66
C ASN A 130 -4.41 9.09 -7.47
N LYS A 131 -5.20 8.49 -6.62
CA LYS A 131 -5.68 9.04 -5.35
C LYS A 131 -5.16 8.25 -4.15
N GLY A 132 -4.22 7.33 -4.40
CA GLY A 132 -3.65 6.42 -3.42
C GLY A 132 -4.29 5.04 -3.45
N ILE A 133 -3.95 4.26 -2.43
CA ILE A 133 -4.41 2.88 -2.23
C ILE A 133 -4.96 2.69 -0.82
N VAL A 134 -5.88 1.75 -0.69
CA VAL A 134 -6.34 1.22 0.61
C VAL A 134 -5.75 -0.16 0.82
N LEU A 135 -5.29 -0.42 2.05
CA LEU A 135 -4.78 -1.71 2.50
C LEU A 135 -5.68 -2.23 3.62
N SER A 136 -6.19 -3.44 3.44
CA SER A 136 -7.03 -4.12 4.42
C SER A 136 -6.68 -5.61 4.49
N LYS A 137 -7.17 -6.33 5.48
CA LYS A 137 -7.18 -7.80 5.45
C LYS A 137 -8.58 -8.26 5.07
N GLU A 138 -8.64 -9.28 4.22
CA GLU A 138 -9.91 -9.91 3.87
C GLU A 138 -10.58 -10.52 5.10
N GLU A 139 -11.89 -10.31 5.20
CA GLU A 139 -12.64 -10.15 6.43
C GLU A 139 -12.87 -11.39 7.29
N GLN A 140 -12.58 -12.60 6.97
CA GLN A 140 -13.31 -13.64 7.73
C GLN A 140 -12.50 -14.70 8.47
N GLN A 141 -11.21 -14.81 8.30
CA GLN A 141 -10.53 -15.99 8.86
C GLN A 141 -9.36 -15.73 9.83
N TYR A 142 -8.89 -14.50 10.00
CA TYR A 142 -7.64 -14.28 10.74
C TYR A 142 -7.75 -13.20 11.81
N PHE A 143 -7.62 -13.62 13.06
CA PHE A 143 -7.25 -12.73 14.16
C PHE A 143 -5.75 -12.46 14.05
N GLY A 144 -5.39 -11.26 13.71
CA GLY A 144 -4.03 -10.81 13.68
C GLY A 144 -3.92 -9.47 12.94
N PHE A 145 -2.95 -8.68 13.33
CA PHE A 145 -2.61 -7.46 12.62
C PHE A 145 -1.11 -7.38 12.40
N SER A 146 -0.73 -6.71 11.34
CA SER A 146 0.65 -6.40 11.01
C SER A 146 0.90 -4.92 11.15
N ARG A 147 2.08 -4.56 11.66
CA ARG A 147 2.51 -3.16 11.78
C ARG A 147 3.69 -2.92 10.87
N TYR A 148 3.61 -1.84 10.14
CA TYR A 148 4.63 -1.38 9.20
C TYR A 148 4.95 0.08 9.47
N GLY A 149 6.11 0.56 9.00
CA GLY A 149 6.42 1.97 9.00
C GLY A 149 5.43 2.75 8.13
N SER A 150 5.11 3.96 8.52
CA SER A 150 4.22 4.87 7.81
C SER A 150 5.01 5.91 7.00
N ALA A 151 4.32 6.79 6.25
CA ALA A 151 4.94 7.95 5.63
C ALA A 151 5.60 8.91 6.65
N TYR A 152 5.15 8.87 7.90
CA TYR A 152 5.57 9.76 8.99
C TYR A 152 6.46 9.07 10.02
N THR A 153 6.93 7.84 9.73
CA THR A 153 7.88 7.16 10.62
C THR A 153 9.15 7.98 10.80
N LYS A 154 9.70 7.95 12.03
CA LYS A 154 10.94 8.67 12.36
C LYS A 154 12.17 8.09 11.67
N ASP A 155 12.17 6.79 11.45
CA ASP A 155 13.22 6.10 10.70
C ASP A 155 12.87 6.09 9.20
N PRO A 156 13.57 6.87 8.37
CA PRO A 156 13.28 6.96 6.95
C PRO A 156 13.45 5.65 6.21
N THR A 157 14.22 4.70 6.74
CA THR A 157 14.44 3.37 6.14
C THR A 157 13.22 2.46 6.25
N LEU A 158 12.28 2.80 7.14
CA LEU A 158 11.05 2.05 7.34
C LEU A 158 9.85 2.64 6.58
N LYS A 159 10.04 3.73 5.83
CA LYS A 159 8.96 4.31 5.02
C LYS A 159 8.53 3.35 3.92
N PRO A 160 7.22 3.23 3.63
CA PRO A 160 6.74 2.46 2.50
C PRO A 160 7.33 2.97 1.19
N VAL A 161 7.75 2.05 0.34
CA VAL A 161 8.36 2.35 -0.96
C VAL A 161 7.52 1.73 -2.07
N LEU A 162 7.17 2.53 -3.06
CA LEU A 162 6.69 2.03 -4.35
C LEU A 162 7.90 1.98 -5.29
N ARG A 163 8.33 0.78 -5.63
CA ARG A 163 9.42 0.51 -6.57
C ARG A 163 8.85 0.25 -7.95
N ILE A 164 9.27 1.03 -8.93
CA ILE A 164 8.88 0.87 -10.33
C ILE A 164 10.11 0.50 -11.14
N VAL A 165 10.02 -0.62 -11.86
CA VAL A 165 11.05 -1.09 -12.78
C VAL A 165 10.58 -0.78 -14.19
N CYS A 166 11.39 -0.02 -14.93
CA CYS A 166 11.11 0.38 -16.30
C CYS A 166 12.11 -0.27 -17.26
N LYS A 167 11.60 -0.66 -18.43
CA LYS A 167 12.45 -0.98 -19.58
C LYS A 167 13.17 0.30 -20.02
N GLU A 168 14.42 0.18 -20.39
CA GLU A 168 15.08 1.26 -21.09
C GLU A 168 14.32 1.53 -22.39
N SER A 169 13.81 2.74 -22.55
CA SER A 169 13.34 3.17 -23.86
C SER A 169 14.57 3.18 -24.79
N PRO A 170 14.54 2.55 -25.96
CA PRO A 170 15.57 2.82 -26.94
C PRO A 170 15.49 4.32 -27.20
N LEU A 171 16.53 5.05 -26.78
CA LEU A 171 16.68 6.46 -27.11
C LEU A 171 16.51 6.55 -28.62
N PRO A 172 15.63 7.43 -29.14
CA PRO A 172 15.69 7.73 -30.55
C PRO A 172 17.08 8.29 -30.81
N PHE A 173 17.88 7.55 -31.57
CA PHE A 173 19.11 8.11 -32.11
C PHE A 173 18.72 9.34 -32.93
N LEU A 174 19.03 10.52 -32.40
CA LEU A 174 19.03 11.77 -33.15
C LEU A 174 20.19 11.76 -34.13
#